data_0b82d6bbb1dcfcea9c92f06c6ce6e843
#
_entry.id   0b82d6bbb1dcfcea9c92f06c6ce6e843
#
_cell.length_a   1.000
_cell.length_b   1.000
_cell.length_c   1.000
_cell.angle_alpha   90.00
_cell.angle_beta   90.00
_cell.angle_gamma   90.00
#
_symmetry.space_group_name_H-M   'P 1'
#
loop_
_entity.id
_entity.type
_entity.pdbx_description
1 polymer ?
#
loop_
_entity_poly.entity_id
_entity_poly.type
_entity_poly.pdbx_seq_one_letter_code
_entity_poly.pdbx_strand_id
1 'polypeptide(L)'
;MNQFKRYEEQLSQLQLTAAEKAFLDEVKAYILSSMSDGHLSVVSLANGLSIHESKLRRRITQSTGLTPKTLQTFIRMQHALELMNNSPAMTIERIAFECGFADHCHFNHTFRRLFGMSPSSYAKQLLIHQNFQLKTSAS
;
A
#
# COMPACT_ATOMS: atom_id res chain seq x y z
N MET A 1 7.96 15.31 6.23
CA MET A 1 7.49 13.90 6.20
C MET A 1 6.20 13.81 5.39
N ASN A 2 6.11 12.88 4.46
CA ASN A 2 4.90 12.71 3.66
C ASN A 2 3.83 11.90 4.39
N GLN A 3 2.62 11.86 3.83
CA GLN A 3 1.48 11.19 4.44
C GLN A 3 1.68 9.68 4.56
N PHE A 4 2.35 9.06 3.56
CA PHE A 4 2.64 7.63 3.60
C PHE A 4 3.54 7.29 4.80
N LYS A 5 4.58 8.06 5.03
CA LYS A 5 5.48 7.87 6.17
C LYS A 5 4.75 8.03 7.50
N ARG A 6 3.79 8.93 7.59
CA ARG A 6 2.98 9.11 8.80
C ARG A 6 2.15 7.88 9.09
N TYR A 7 1.53 7.28 8.08
CA TYR A 7 0.79 6.04 8.23
C TYR A 7 1.72 4.89 8.62
N GLU A 8 2.88 4.80 7.98
CA GLU A 8 3.88 3.77 8.27
C GLU A 8 4.32 3.83 9.74
N GLU A 9 4.61 5.02 10.23
CA GLU A 9 4.98 5.22 11.64
C GLU A 9 3.83 4.88 12.58
N GLN A 10 2.63 5.32 12.27
CA GLN A 10 1.45 5.03 13.08
C GLN A 10 1.26 3.52 13.22
N LEU A 11 1.35 2.79 12.12
CA LEU A 11 1.18 1.33 12.13
C LEU A 11 2.33 0.61 12.83
N SER A 12 3.56 1.13 12.75
CA SER A 12 4.72 0.51 13.38
C SER A 12 4.70 0.64 14.91
N GLN A 13 3.97 1.61 15.44
CA GLN A 13 3.90 1.88 16.87
C GLN A 13 2.71 1.20 17.56
N LEU A 14 1.91 0.41 16.82
CA LEU A 14 0.75 -0.25 17.39
C LEU A 14 1.17 -1.36 18.37
N GLN A 15 0.46 -1.40 19.50
CA GLN A 15 0.60 -2.48 20.47
C GLN A 15 -0.63 -3.37 20.34
N LEU A 16 -0.51 -4.41 19.53
CA LEU A 16 -1.63 -5.28 19.18
C LEU A 16 -1.58 -6.57 20.01
N THR A 17 -2.75 -7.07 20.37
CA THR A 17 -2.86 -8.43 20.91
C THR A 17 -2.58 -9.42 19.77
N ALA A 18 -2.30 -10.68 20.12
CA ALA A 18 -2.08 -11.72 19.13
C ALA A 18 -3.31 -11.90 18.21
N ALA A 19 -4.52 -11.77 18.76
CA ALA A 19 -5.76 -11.89 17.98
C ALA A 19 -5.92 -10.73 17.00
N GLU A 20 -5.61 -9.50 17.43
CA GLU A 20 -5.67 -8.32 16.58
C GLU A 20 -4.64 -8.40 15.45
N LYS A 21 -3.43 -8.84 15.75
CA LYS A 21 -2.39 -9.03 14.74
C LYS A 21 -2.81 -10.07 13.72
N ALA A 22 -3.34 -11.20 14.16
CA ALA A 22 -3.82 -12.25 13.27
C ALA A 22 -4.92 -11.74 12.35
N PHE A 23 -5.86 -10.95 12.89
CA PHE A 23 -6.93 -10.36 12.10
C PHE A 23 -6.39 -9.40 11.04
N LEU A 24 -5.47 -8.52 11.40
CA LEU A 24 -4.88 -7.58 10.44
C LEU A 24 -4.05 -8.29 9.38
N ASP A 25 -3.37 -9.39 9.75
CA ASP A 25 -2.64 -10.21 8.78
C ASP A 25 -3.60 -10.85 7.77
N GLU A 26 -4.78 -11.29 8.20
CA GLU A 26 -5.82 -11.80 7.30
C GLU A 26 -6.35 -10.72 6.36
N VAL A 27 -6.60 -9.52 6.90
CA VAL A 27 -7.03 -8.36 6.10
C VAL A 27 -6.00 -8.06 5.01
N LYS A 28 -4.73 -7.97 5.40
CA LYS A 28 -3.64 -7.69 4.47
C LYS A 28 -3.52 -8.78 3.40
N ALA A 29 -3.57 -10.04 3.81
CA ALA A 29 -3.47 -11.16 2.88
C ALA A 29 -4.60 -11.14 1.85
N TYR A 30 -5.83 -10.83 2.29
CA TYR A 30 -6.97 -10.74 1.38
C TYR A 30 -6.80 -9.59 0.40
N ILE A 31 -6.38 -8.42 0.87
CA ILE A 31 -6.15 -7.26 0.00
C ILE A 31 -5.09 -7.61 -1.05
N LEU A 32 -3.97 -8.21 -0.65
CA LEU A 32 -2.89 -8.57 -1.58
C LEU A 32 -3.34 -9.63 -2.60
N SER A 33 -4.12 -10.62 -2.18
CA SER A 33 -4.60 -11.67 -3.09
C SER A 33 -5.64 -11.17 -4.07
N SER A 34 -6.34 -10.07 -3.76
CA SER A 34 -7.44 -9.54 -4.58
C SER A 34 -7.07 -8.29 -5.36
N MET A 35 -5.79 -7.90 -5.36
CA MET A 35 -5.36 -6.66 -6.03
C MET A 35 -5.63 -6.66 -7.52
N SER A 36 -5.49 -7.79 -8.19
CA SER A 36 -5.68 -7.88 -9.64
C SER A 36 -7.12 -7.64 -10.07
N ASP A 37 -8.09 -7.72 -9.15
CA ASP A 37 -9.50 -7.52 -9.49
C ASP A 37 -9.85 -6.06 -9.80
N GLY A 38 -9.06 -5.10 -9.34
CA GLY A 38 -9.26 -3.68 -9.62
C GLY A 38 -10.48 -3.05 -8.96
N HIS A 39 -11.33 -3.83 -8.33
CA HIS A 39 -12.61 -3.39 -7.77
C HIS A 39 -12.79 -3.75 -6.30
N LEU A 40 -11.70 -3.90 -5.58
CA LEU A 40 -11.77 -4.23 -4.17
C LEU A 40 -12.37 -3.08 -3.37
N SER A 41 -13.58 -3.30 -2.85
CA SER A 41 -14.30 -2.35 -2.01
C SER A 41 -14.30 -2.84 -0.56
N VAL A 42 -14.72 -1.95 0.36
CA VAL A 42 -14.89 -2.35 1.77
C VAL A 42 -15.93 -3.46 1.89
N VAL A 43 -16.99 -3.42 1.07
CA VAL A 43 -18.03 -4.46 1.04
C VAL A 43 -17.44 -5.79 0.60
N SER A 44 -16.67 -5.83 -0.50
CA SER A 44 -16.06 -7.07 -0.98
C SER A 44 -15.01 -7.60 -0.01
N LEU A 45 -14.28 -6.73 0.67
CA LEU A 45 -13.34 -7.12 1.71
C LEU A 45 -14.07 -7.80 2.88
N ALA A 46 -15.15 -7.22 3.36
CA ALA A 46 -15.96 -7.79 4.43
C ALA A 46 -16.53 -9.15 4.03
N ASN A 47 -17.06 -9.26 2.81
CA ASN A 47 -17.60 -10.52 2.28
C ASN A 47 -16.51 -11.59 2.21
N GLY A 48 -15.32 -11.24 1.73
CA GLY A 48 -14.19 -12.16 1.62
C GLY A 48 -13.70 -12.66 2.98
N LEU A 49 -13.81 -11.85 4.01
CA LEU A 49 -13.43 -12.22 5.38
C LEU A 49 -14.61 -12.82 6.17
N SER A 50 -15.78 -12.94 5.55
CA SER A 50 -16.99 -13.51 6.18
C SER A 50 -17.41 -12.76 7.44
N ILE A 51 -17.27 -11.44 7.45
CA ILE A 51 -17.72 -10.58 8.55
C ILE A 51 -18.57 -9.45 8.01
N HIS A 52 -19.41 -8.89 8.89
CA HIS A 52 -20.27 -7.77 8.53
C HIS A 52 -19.41 -6.51 8.32
N GLU A 53 -19.80 -5.67 7.36
CA GLU A 53 -19.06 -4.44 7.02
C GLU A 53 -18.85 -3.52 8.23
N SER A 54 -19.89 -3.33 9.05
CA SER A 54 -19.80 -2.46 10.23
C SER A 54 -18.81 -3.01 11.26
N LYS A 55 -18.74 -4.33 11.41
CA LYS A 55 -17.78 -4.97 12.31
C LYS A 55 -16.36 -4.83 11.77
N LEU A 56 -16.19 -4.99 10.46
CA LEU A 56 -14.89 -4.79 9.81
C LEU A 56 -14.38 -3.37 10.06
N ARG A 57 -15.23 -2.36 9.81
CA ARG A 57 -14.87 -0.96 10.03
C ARG A 57 -14.45 -0.70 11.46
N ARG A 58 -15.24 -1.19 12.41
CA ARG A 58 -14.96 -1.00 13.83
C ARG A 58 -13.65 -1.65 14.22
N ARG A 59 -13.41 -2.89 13.83
CA ARG A 59 -12.20 -3.63 14.20
C ARG A 59 -10.95 -2.98 13.61
N ILE A 60 -10.99 -2.59 12.35
CA ILE A 60 -9.84 -1.93 11.70
C ILE A 60 -9.55 -0.59 12.37
N THR A 61 -10.59 0.23 12.59
CA THR A 61 -10.42 1.54 13.20
C THR A 61 -9.89 1.44 14.63
N GLN A 62 -10.42 0.52 15.42
CA GLN A 62 -9.96 0.32 16.79
C GLN A 62 -8.52 -0.20 16.85
N SER A 63 -8.13 -1.06 15.93
CA SER A 63 -6.78 -1.66 15.92
C SER A 63 -5.73 -0.72 15.33
N THR A 64 -6.04 0.04 14.29
CA THR A 64 -5.07 0.80 13.53
C THR A 64 -5.21 2.32 13.62
N GLY A 65 -6.39 2.80 14.00
CA GLY A 65 -6.72 4.23 13.91
C GLY A 65 -7.02 4.69 12.48
N LEU A 66 -7.01 3.78 11.51
CA LEU A 66 -7.29 4.08 10.11
C LEU A 66 -8.64 3.52 9.69
N THR A 67 -9.25 4.14 8.67
CA THR A 67 -10.43 3.56 8.04
C THR A 67 -10.00 2.36 7.19
N PRO A 68 -10.92 1.42 6.87
CA PRO A 68 -10.60 0.31 5.95
C PRO A 68 -10.07 0.80 4.59
N LYS A 69 -10.66 1.86 4.05
CA LYS A 69 -10.24 2.42 2.77
C LYS A 69 -8.80 2.95 2.84
N THR A 70 -8.45 3.65 3.90
CA THR A 70 -7.10 4.19 4.09
C THR A 70 -6.09 3.06 4.26
N LEU A 71 -6.42 2.05 5.04
CA LEU A 71 -5.55 0.88 5.22
C LEU A 71 -5.34 0.15 3.89
N GLN A 72 -6.40 -0.04 3.12
CA GLN A 72 -6.33 -0.67 1.80
C GLN A 72 -5.42 0.13 0.86
N THR A 73 -5.59 1.44 0.82
CA THR A 73 -4.74 2.32 0.00
C THR A 73 -3.28 2.23 0.43
N PHE A 74 -3.03 2.22 1.74
CA PHE A 74 -1.67 2.08 2.28
C PHE A 74 -1.03 0.77 1.82
N ILE A 75 -1.75 -0.34 1.93
CA ILE A 75 -1.23 -1.66 1.54
C ILE A 75 -0.94 -1.70 0.03
N ARG A 76 -1.82 -1.13 -0.80
CA ARG A 76 -1.60 -1.05 -2.25
C ARG A 76 -0.35 -0.23 -2.59
N MET A 77 -0.17 0.90 -1.92
CA MET A 77 0.99 1.76 -2.16
C MET A 77 2.28 1.14 -1.64
N GLN A 78 2.22 0.40 -0.54
CA GLN A 78 3.34 -0.36 -0.04
C GLN A 78 3.79 -1.39 -1.09
N HIS A 79 2.83 -2.07 -1.71
CA HIS A 79 3.12 -3.01 -2.80
C HIS A 79 3.71 -2.29 -4.03
N ALA A 80 3.21 -1.11 -4.35
CA ALA A 80 3.76 -0.30 -5.45
C ALA A 80 5.23 0.04 -5.22
N LEU A 81 5.60 0.42 -4.00
CA LEU A 81 7.00 0.69 -3.67
C LEU A 81 7.87 -0.55 -3.82
N GLU A 82 7.37 -1.71 -3.40
CA GLU A 82 8.09 -2.97 -3.55
C GLU A 82 8.34 -3.28 -5.03
N LEU A 83 7.33 -3.08 -5.89
CA LEU A 83 7.48 -3.30 -7.33
C LEU A 83 8.47 -2.32 -7.93
N MET A 84 8.43 -1.05 -7.54
CA MET A 84 9.39 -0.06 -8.02
C MET A 84 10.82 -0.41 -7.66
N ASN A 85 11.05 -0.91 -6.44
CA ASN A 85 12.38 -1.30 -5.98
C ASN A 85 12.88 -2.58 -6.64
N ASN A 86 12.00 -3.58 -6.78
CA ASN A 86 12.39 -4.92 -7.19
C ASN A 86 12.26 -5.15 -8.69
N SER A 87 11.50 -4.32 -9.40
CA SER A 87 11.23 -4.47 -10.83
C SER A 87 11.38 -3.10 -11.53
N PRO A 88 12.60 -2.54 -11.58
CA PRO A 88 12.79 -1.17 -12.09
C PRO A 88 12.43 -0.99 -13.57
N ALA A 89 12.32 -2.08 -14.32
CA ALA A 89 11.90 -2.04 -15.74
C ALA A 89 10.38 -2.02 -15.91
N MET A 90 9.61 -2.22 -14.85
CA MET A 90 8.16 -2.22 -14.92
C MET A 90 7.64 -0.78 -15.12
N THR A 91 6.71 -0.61 -16.07
CA THR A 91 6.12 0.70 -16.34
C THR A 91 5.22 1.13 -15.20
N ILE A 92 5.01 2.44 -15.08
CA ILE A 92 4.12 2.99 -14.05
C ILE A 92 2.67 2.48 -14.25
N GLU A 93 2.22 2.39 -15.50
CA GLU A 93 0.89 1.84 -15.81
C GLU A 93 0.76 0.39 -15.34
N ARG A 94 1.79 -0.41 -15.55
CA ARG A 94 1.80 -1.79 -15.10
C ARG A 94 1.80 -1.89 -13.58
N ILE A 95 2.56 -1.05 -12.90
CA ILE A 95 2.58 -0.98 -11.44
C ILE A 95 1.19 -0.64 -10.91
N ALA A 96 0.54 0.36 -11.51
CA ALA A 96 -0.82 0.76 -11.12
C ALA A 96 -1.80 -0.41 -11.24
N PHE A 97 -1.74 -1.13 -12.35
CA PHE A 97 -2.58 -2.30 -12.58
C PHE A 97 -2.31 -3.39 -11.55
N GLU A 98 -1.04 -3.72 -11.32
CA GLU A 98 -0.66 -4.76 -10.35
C GLU A 98 -1.09 -4.42 -8.93
N CYS A 99 -1.22 -3.13 -8.61
CA CYS A 99 -1.66 -2.67 -7.29
C CYS A 99 -3.17 -2.52 -7.17
N GLY A 100 -3.92 -2.93 -8.20
CA GLY A 100 -5.38 -2.95 -8.16
C GLY A 100 -6.06 -1.64 -8.53
N PHE A 101 -5.36 -0.73 -9.17
CA PHE A 101 -5.98 0.50 -9.68
C PHE A 101 -6.52 0.26 -11.08
N ALA A 102 -7.80 0.56 -11.30
CA ALA A 102 -8.44 0.38 -12.60
C ALA A 102 -7.90 1.35 -13.64
N ASP A 103 -7.33 2.47 -13.20
CA ASP A 103 -6.93 3.59 -14.05
C ASP A 103 -5.65 4.20 -13.46
N HIS A 104 -4.65 4.39 -14.32
CA HIS A 104 -3.35 4.90 -13.87
C HIS A 104 -3.41 6.38 -13.45
N CYS A 105 -4.39 7.14 -13.91
CA CYS A 105 -4.58 8.53 -13.47
C CYS A 105 -4.97 8.59 -11.99
N HIS A 106 -5.83 7.69 -11.55
CA HIS A 106 -6.20 7.58 -10.14
C HIS A 106 -5.00 7.14 -9.30
N PHE A 107 -4.21 6.20 -9.80
CA PHE A 107 -2.97 5.79 -9.14
C PHE A 107 -2.00 6.97 -9.00
N ASN A 108 -1.76 7.71 -10.08
CA ASN A 108 -0.87 8.88 -10.06
C ASN A 108 -1.33 9.92 -9.06
N HIS A 109 -2.64 10.22 -9.05
CA HIS A 109 -3.20 11.19 -8.12
C HIS A 109 -3.03 10.76 -6.66
N THR A 110 -3.36 9.50 -6.36
CA THR A 110 -3.23 8.95 -5.02
C THR A 110 -1.77 8.91 -4.58
N PHE A 111 -0.87 8.51 -5.48
CA PHE A 111 0.56 8.47 -5.19
C PHE A 111 1.11 9.86 -4.84
N ARG A 112 0.78 10.86 -5.66
CA ARG A 112 1.21 12.24 -5.41
C ARG A 112 0.69 12.78 -4.07
N ARG A 113 -0.56 12.46 -3.74
CA ARG A 113 -1.15 12.88 -2.47
C ARG A 113 -0.39 12.29 -1.28
N LEU A 114 0.01 11.02 -1.38
CA LEU A 114 0.65 10.32 -0.27
C LEU A 114 2.15 10.60 -0.18
N PHE A 115 2.84 10.69 -1.32
CA PHE A 115 4.30 10.80 -1.36
C PHE A 115 4.82 12.19 -1.66
N GLY A 116 3.96 13.12 -2.06
CA GLY A 116 4.36 14.48 -2.38
C GLY A 116 5.06 14.64 -3.72
N MET A 117 5.13 13.59 -4.53
CA MET A 117 5.72 13.61 -5.87
C MET A 117 5.07 12.56 -6.75
N SER A 118 5.24 12.67 -8.07
CA SER A 118 4.68 11.70 -9.01
C SER A 118 5.41 10.36 -8.93
N PRO A 119 4.76 9.26 -9.35
CA PRO A 119 5.44 7.96 -9.43
C PRO A 119 6.69 7.99 -10.30
N SER A 120 6.65 8.71 -11.42
CA SER A 120 7.81 8.83 -12.32
C SER A 120 8.98 9.53 -11.66
N SER A 121 8.72 10.62 -10.92
CA SER A 121 9.75 11.33 -10.18
C SER A 121 10.35 10.46 -9.09
N TYR A 122 9.51 9.72 -8.38
CA TYR A 122 9.96 8.79 -7.35
C TYR A 122 10.86 7.70 -7.94
N ALA A 123 10.45 7.12 -9.07
CA ALA A 123 11.23 6.09 -9.75
C ALA A 123 12.61 6.61 -10.17
N LYS A 124 12.68 7.85 -10.67
CA LYS A 124 13.96 8.47 -11.02
C LYS A 124 14.87 8.65 -9.80
N GLN A 125 14.30 9.06 -8.67
CA GLN A 125 15.07 9.19 -7.42
C GLN A 125 15.61 7.84 -6.95
N LEU A 126 14.83 6.77 -7.07
CA LEU A 126 15.28 5.43 -6.72
C LEU A 126 16.47 5.00 -7.59
N LEU A 127 16.41 5.23 -8.91
CA LEU A 127 17.50 4.90 -9.81
C LEU A 127 18.78 5.66 -9.47
N ILE A 128 18.67 6.95 -9.19
CA ILE A 128 19.81 7.79 -8.81
C ILE A 128 20.42 7.26 -7.51
N HIS A 129 19.60 6.94 -6.53
CA HIS A 129 20.05 6.42 -5.24
C HIS A 129 20.75 5.07 -5.39
N GLN A 130 20.17 4.16 -6.16
CA GLN A 130 20.76 2.84 -6.43
C GLN A 130 22.09 2.95 -7.15
N ASN A 131 22.19 3.82 -8.16
CA ASN A 131 23.43 4.07 -8.89
C ASN A 131 24.50 4.64 -7.97
N PHE A 132 24.14 5.55 -7.10
CA PHE A 132 25.06 6.12 -6.12
C PHE A 132 25.61 5.06 -5.16
N GLN A 133 24.74 4.17 -4.67
CA GLN A 133 25.16 3.07 -3.78
C GLN A 133 26.06 2.08 -4.48
N LEU A 134 25.78 1.76 -5.74
CA LEU A 134 26.63 0.86 -6.53
C LEU A 134 28.02 1.44 -6.73
N LYS A 135 28.12 2.74 -7.04
CA LYS A 135 29.40 3.42 -7.18
C LYS A 135 30.20 3.41 -5.87
N THR A 136 29.50 3.63 -4.75
CA THR A 136 30.14 3.64 -3.43
C THR A 136 30.63 2.24 -3.04
N SER A 137 29.86 1.18 -3.36
CA SER A 137 30.27 -0.20 -3.06
C SER A 137 31.38 -0.70 -3.98
N ALA A 138 31.54 -0.13 -5.16
CA ALA A 138 32.60 -0.54 -6.11
C ALA A 138 33.94 0.10 -5.79
N SER A 139 33.97 1.08 -4.92
CA SER A 139 35.21 1.73 -4.48
C SER A 139 35.77 1.06 -3.22
#